data_a12a1fdb500887a04aee05063777475f
#
_entry.id   a12a1fdb500887a04aee05063777475f
#
_cell.length_a   1.000
_cell.length_b   1.000
_cell.length_c   1.000
_cell.angle_alpha   90.00
_cell.angle_beta   90.00
_cell.angle_gamma   90.00
#
_symmetry.space_group_name_H-M   'P 1'
#
loop_
_entity.id
_entity.type
_entity.pdbx_description
1 polymer ?
#
loop_
_entity_poly.entity_id
_entity_poly.type
_entity_poly.pdbx_seq_one_letter_code
_entity_poly.pdbx_strand_id
1 'polypeptide(L)'
;MFTSNNKKTFNHVGALGLLLAATSVPAQATQIKVSMTVDNSYALFFGTETAATNFVGTDPDWPTTETYNFNLPSDHYIYVVTASDVSVAQGFLAQFENLDAGYKFYSNDPQWQVMATGLGPNAPPYSGSASDLALLSQEILDANAGGNPSNGWVGLTAGPANGAQPWGLRPDIDAAAHWVWYSSNGDPDPTTPGFDHKEWLVFRIALASTPVPEPGTLALVGLALAGLGATRRRSPHGSH
;
A
#
# COMPACT_ATOMS: atom_id res chain seq x y z
N MET A 1 -12.90 -0.35 -87.89
CA MET A 1 -13.23 -1.22 -86.72
C MET A 1 -12.02 -1.20 -85.78
N PHE A 2 -11.99 -0.27 -84.84
CA PHE A 2 -10.85 -0.10 -83.89
C PHE A 2 -11.36 -0.31 -82.48
N THR A 3 -10.87 -1.35 -81.84
CA THR A 3 -11.17 -1.66 -80.46
C THR A 3 -10.10 -1.01 -79.60
N SER A 4 -10.50 -0.07 -78.73
CA SER A 4 -9.68 0.57 -77.74
C SER A 4 -9.62 -0.30 -76.47
N ASN A 5 -8.40 -0.73 -76.05
CA ASN A 5 -8.15 -1.44 -74.83
C ASN A 5 -7.78 -0.45 -73.73
N ASN A 6 -8.69 -0.15 -72.81
CA ASN A 6 -8.43 0.61 -71.62
C ASN A 6 -7.84 -0.28 -70.48
N LYS A 7 -6.57 -0.19 -70.22
CA LYS A 7 -5.94 -0.80 -69.06
C LYS A 7 -6.18 0.09 -67.84
N LYS A 8 -7.02 -0.37 -66.91
CA LYS A 8 -7.16 0.23 -65.57
C LYS A 8 -6.01 -0.23 -64.69
N THR A 9 -5.15 0.69 -64.31
CA THR A 9 -4.12 0.48 -63.30
C THR A 9 -4.77 0.56 -61.92
N PHE A 10 -4.77 -0.54 -61.17
CA PHE A 10 -5.15 -0.57 -59.77
C PHE A 10 -3.97 -0.13 -58.91
N ASN A 11 -4.12 1.04 -58.30
CA ASN A 11 -3.18 1.48 -57.24
C ASN A 11 -3.55 0.77 -55.95
N HIS A 12 -2.74 -0.15 -55.49
CA HIS A 12 -2.83 -0.72 -54.14
C HIS A 12 -2.24 0.27 -53.14
N VAL A 13 -3.09 1.00 -52.45
CA VAL A 13 -2.71 1.72 -51.25
C VAL A 13 -2.67 0.69 -50.13
N GLY A 14 -1.47 0.22 -49.80
CA GLY A 14 -1.24 -0.62 -48.63
C GLY A 14 -1.43 0.18 -47.35
N ALA A 15 -2.53 -0.07 -46.64
CA ALA A 15 -2.73 0.43 -45.29
C ALA A 15 -1.82 -0.38 -44.32
N LEU A 16 -0.69 0.23 -43.94
CA LEU A 16 0.17 -0.32 -42.90
C LEU A 16 -0.49 -0.05 -41.55
N GLY A 17 -1.22 -1.03 -41.03
CA GLY A 17 -1.81 -0.98 -39.68
C GLY A 17 -0.71 -1.05 -38.64
N LEU A 18 -0.44 0.06 -37.96
CA LEU A 18 0.45 0.11 -36.79
C LEU A 18 -0.26 -0.57 -35.63
N LEU A 19 0.09 -1.80 -35.29
CA LEU A 19 -0.31 -2.45 -34.03
C LEU A 19 0.47 -1.77 -32.90
N LEU A 20 -0.18 -0.88 -32.14
CA LEU A 20 0.33 -0.44 -30.83
C LEU A 20 0.15 -1.61 -29.86
N ALA A 21 1.21 -2.36 -29.61
CA ALA A 21 1.27 -3.26 -28.48
C ALA A 21 1.36 -2.39 -27.19
N ALA A 22 0.25 -2.29 -26.46
CA ALA A 22 0.26 -1.75 -25.12
C ALA A 22 1.09 -2.72 -24.25
N THR A 23 2.35 -2.38 -23.99
CA THR A 23 3.15 -3.10 -23.01
C THR A 23 2.66 -2.68 -21.63
N SER A 24 1.88 -3.55 -20.98
CA SER A 24 1.59 -3.41 -19.55
C SER A 24 2.91 -3.49 -18.80
N VAL A 25 3.33 -2.39 -18.18
CA VAL A 25 4.44 -2.42 -17.22
C VAL A 25 3.91 -3.19 -16.01
N PRO A 26 4.54 -4.28 -15.59
CA PRO A 26 4.12 -4.98 -14.39
C PRO A 26 4.20 -4.00 -13.20
N ALA A 27 3.18 -4.01 -12.33
CA ALA A 27 3.22 -3.28 -11.07
C ALA A 27 4.45 -3.75 -10.29
N GLN A 28 5.35 -2.84 -9.99
CA GLN A 28 6.59 -3.17 -9.29
C GLN A 28 6.31 -3.25 -7.80
N ALA A 29 6.71 -4.35 -7.16
CA ALA A 29 6.65 -4.46 -5.72
C ALA A 29 7.78 -3.62 -5.10
N THR A 30 7.48 -2.97 -3.97
CA THR A 30 8.42 -2.16 -3.21
C THR A 30 9.01 -2.98 -2.07
N GLN A 31 10.33 -2.96 -1.91
CA GLN A 31 10.98 -3.60 -0.78
C GLN A 31 10.80 -2.77 0.49
N ILE A 32 10.16 -3.36 1.49
CA ILE A 32 9.90 -2.75 2.80
C ILE A 32 10.70 -3.48 3.86
N LYS A 33 11.42 -2.71 4.67
CA LYS A 33 11.91 -3.14 5.98
C LYS A 33 11.08 -2.45 7.05
N VAL A 34 10.67 -3.19 8.08
CA VAL A 34 9.99 -2.63 9.25
C VAL A 34 10.65 -3.09 10.52
N SER A 35 10.87 -2.17 11.47
CA SER A 35 11.16 -2.44 12.88
C SER A 35 9.97 -1.98 13.69
N MET A 36 9.35 -2.86 14.48
CA MET A 36 8.10 -2.58 15.16
C MET A 36 7.92 -3.32 16.47
N THR A 37 7.06 -2.78 17.30
CA THR A 37 6.52 -3.42 18.50
C THR A 37 5.11 -2.93 18.77
N VAL A 38 4.33 -3.72 19.50
CA VAL A 38 2.98 -3.35 19.95
C VAL A 38 2.79 -3.83 21.38
N ASP A 39 2.29 -2.95 22.23
CA ASP A 39 1.86 -3.30 23.58
C ASP A 39 0.36 -3.64 23.55
N ASN A 40 -0.02 -4.98 23.62
CA ASN A 40 0.87 -6.11 23.95
C ASN A 40 1.27 -6.98 22.78
N SER A 41 0.45 -7.15 21.78
CA SER A 41 0.67 -8.16 20.73
C SER A 41 0.19 -7.68 19.37
N TYR A 42 0.78 -8.24 18.31
CA TYR A 42 0.37 -7.92 16.95
C TYR A 42 0.56 -9.07 15.98
N ALA A 43 -0.09 -8.90 14.82
CA ALA A 43 0.24 -9.61 13.60
C ALA A 43 0.31 -8.62 12.43
N LEU A 44 1.33 -8.78 11.61
CA LEU A 44 1.62 -7.97 10.45
C LEU A 44 1.23 -8.70 9.18
N PHE A 45 0.44 -8.02 8.35
CA PHE A 45 -0.01 -8.53 7.04
C PHE A 45 0.17 -7.46 5.97
N PHE A 46 0.03 -7.88 4.73
CA PHE A 46 -0.29 -6.97 3.63
C PHE A 46 -1.35 -7.59 2.71
N GLY A 47 -2.02 -6.74 1.93
CA GLY A 47 -3.10 -7.17 1.05
C GLY A 47 -3.70 -6.01 0.27
N THR A 48 -4.79 -6.29 -0.42
CA THR A 48 -5.54 -5.28 -1.18
C THR A 48 -6.40 -4.41 -0.27
N GLU A 49 -7.06 -3.41 -0.81
CA GLU A 49 -8.02 -2.57 -0.07
C GLU A 49 -9.17 -3.37 0.56
N THR A 50 -9.46 -4.56 0.06
CA THR A 50 -10.61 -5.38 0.48
C THR A 50 -10.25 -6.68 1.17
N ALA A 51 -8.98 -7.06 1.20
CA ALA A 51 -8.58 -8.35 1.76
C ALA A 51 -7.12 -8.36 2.20
N ALA A 52 -6.83 -8.95 3.37
CA ALA A 52 -5.49 -9.37 3.74
C ALA A 52 -5.15 -10.66 2.99
N THR A 53 -4.00 -10.69 2.33
CA THR A 53 -3.60 -11.82 1.48
C THR A 53 -2.31 -12.49 1.91
N ASN A 54 -1.46 -11.77 2.64
CA ASN A 54 -0.13 -12.23 3.00
C ASN A 54 0.16 -11.94 4.46
N PHE A 55 0.57 -12.95 5.18
CA PHE A 55 1.09 -12.84 6.54
C PHE A 55 2.60 -12.60 6.48
N VAL A 56 3.09 -11.68 7.32
CA VAL A 56 4.51 -11.33 7.40
C VAL A 56 5.13 -11.86 8.69
N GLY A 57 4.47 -11.60 9.83
CA GLY A 57 4.97 -12.00 11.12
C GLY A 57 4.06 -11.60 12.27
N THR A 58 4.42 -12.02 13.48
CA THR A 58 3.68 -11.74 14.72
C THR A 58 4.65 -11.69 15.89
N ASP A 59 4.29 -10.93 16.92
CA ASP A 59 4.95 -10.97 18.20
C ASP A 59 3.91 -10.79 19.32
N PRO A 60 3.93 -11.63 20.36
CA PRO A 60 3.07 -11.50 21.53
C PRO A 60 3.68 -10.66 22.67
N ASP A 61 4.90 -10.14 22.50
CA ASP A 61 5.69 -9.58 23.60
C ASP A 61 6.29 -8.20 23.29
N TRP A 62 5.62 -7.15 23.78
CA TRP A 62 5.97 -5.74 23.53
C TRP A 62 7.39 -5.27 23.90
N PRO A 63 8.13 -5.83 24.89
CA PRO A 63 9.47 -5.38 25.20
C PRO A 63 10.47 -5.57 24.07
N THR A 64 10.21 -6.48 23.16
CA THR A 64 11.08 -6.72 22.00
C THR A 64 10.73 -5.81 20.83
N THR A 65 11.70 -5.62 19.94
CA THR A 65 11.47 -4.95 18.64
C THR A 65 11.79 -5.96 17.56
N GLU A 66 10.78 -6.31 16.80
CA GLU A 66 10.94 -7.27 15.71
C GLU A 66 11.23 -6.55 14.39
N THR A 67 12.00 -7.21 13.53
CA THR A 67 12.33 -6.69 12.21
C THR A 67 11.91 -7.66 11.12
N TYR A 68 11.15 -7.16 10.15
CA TYR A 68 10.70 -7.92 8.99
C TYR A 68 11.12 -7.25 7.69
N ASN A 69 11.27 -8.07 6.64
CA ASN A 69 11.46 -7.60 5.28
C ASN A 69 10.46 -8.29 4.36
N PHE A 70 9.80 -7.54 3.51
CA PHE A 70 8.83 -8.07 2.56
C PHE A 70 8.72 -7.19 1.31
N ASN A 71 8.17 -7.77 0.24
CA ASN A 71 7.89 -7.04 -1.00
C ASN A 71 6.41 -6.67 -1.01
N LEU A 72 6.11 -5.37 -1.01
CA LEU A 72 4.75 -4.83 -1.04
C LEU A 72 4.38 -4.46 -2.48
N PRO A 73 3.39 -5.13 -3.10
CA PRO A 73 2.86 -4.71 -4.39
C PRO A 73 2.28 -3.29 -4.34
N SER A 74 2.34 -2.56 -5.44
CA SER A 74 2.01 -1.12 -5.50
C SER A 74 0.56 -0.77 -5.20
N ASP A 75 -0.35 -1.73 -5.29
CA ASP A 75 -1.78 -1.61 -5.02
C ASP A 75 -2.19 -2.20 -3.66
N HIS A 76 -1.20 -2.54 -2.82
CA HIS A 76 -1.43 -3.18 -1.53
C HIS A 76 -1.30 -2.20 -0.36
N TYR A 77 -2.01 -2.53 0.70
CA TYR A 77 -1.94 -1.92 2.02
C TYR A 77 -1.08 -2.78 2.95
N ILE A 78 -0.40 -2.14 3.87
CA ILE A 78 0.14 -2.78 5.08
C ILE A 78 -0.98 -2.78 6.11
N TYR A 79 -1.20 -3.91 6.79
CA TYR A 79 -2.15 -4.09 7.86
C TYR A 79 -1.44 -4.56 9.13
N VAL A 80 -1.68 -3.87 10.25
CA VAL A 80 -1.20 -4.27 11.57
C VAL A 80 -2.41 -4.54 12.44
N VAL A 81 -2.62 -5.79 12.78
CA VAL A 81 -3.65 -6.23 13.73
C VAL A 81 -3.03 -6.17 15.12
N THR A 82 -3.69 -5.52 16.06
CA THR A 82 -3.15 -5.33 17.40
C THR A 82 -4.15 -5.73 18.47
N ALA A 83 -3.66 -6.23 19.59
CA ALA A 83 -4.48 -6.46 20.76
C ALA A 83 -3.72 -6.05 22.03
N SER A 84 -4.51 -5.60 23.01
CA SER A 84 -4.05 -5.24 24.34
C SER A 84 -4.28 -6.39 25.33
N ASP A 85 -3.54 -6.42 26.40
CA ASP A 85 -3.83 -7.27 27.57
C ASP A 85 -4.88 -6.65 28.52
N VAL A 86 -5.44 -5.49 28.12
CA VAL A 86 -6.42 -4.70 28.89
C VAL A 86 -5.92 -4.21 30.25
N SER A 87 -4.63 -3.99 30.38
CA SER A 87 -4.02 -3.74 31.68
C SER A 87 -3.52 -2.31 31.89
N VAL A 88 -2.47 -1.85 31.22
CA VAL A 88 -1.81 -0.60 31.58
C VAL A 88 -1.93 0.43 30.46
N ALA A 89 -0.96 0.51 29.60
CA ALA A 89 -0.93 1.38 28.45
C ALA A 89 -0.93 0.54 27.17
N GLN A 90 -1.42 1.10 26.08
CA GLN A 90 -1.50 0.40 24.82
C GLN A 90 -0.90 1.24 23.71
N GLY A 91 -0.20 0.62 22.80
CA GLY A 91 0.42 1.37 21.74
C GLY A 91 1.00 0.48 20.64
N PHE A 92 0.98 1.03 19.44
CA PHE A 92 1.71 0.54 18.29
C PHE A 92 2.82 1.53 17.95
N LEU A 93 4.06 1.05 17.86
CA LEU A 93 5.23 1.81 17.47
C LEU A 93 5.96 1.12 16.34
N ALA A 94 6.26 1.85 15.26
CA ALA A 94 7.00 1.29 14.15
C ALA A 94 7.78 2.35 13.36
N GLN A 95 8.86 1.85 12.75
CA GLN A 95 9.59 2.50 11.67
C GLN A 95 9.57 1.60 10.45
N PHE A 96 9.08 2.12 9.36
CA PHE A 96 9.13 1.48 8.04
C PHE A 96 10.16 2.18 7.18
N GLU A 97 10.82 1.42 6.34
CA GLU A 97 11.80 1.92 5.39
C GLU A 97 11.47 1.36 4.01
N ASN A 98 11.20 2.25 3.06
CA ASN A 98 11.10 1.92 1.65
C ASN A 98 12.52 1.85 1.10
N LEU A 99 13.03 0.63 0.91
CA LEU A 99 14.43 0.39 0.51
C LEU A 99 14.71 0.81 -0.93
N ASP A 100 13.70 0.79 -1.80
CA ASP A 100 13.85 1.17 -3.20
C ASP A 100 13.90 2.68 -3.39
N ALA A 101 13.11 3.42 -2.60
CA ALA A 101 13.03 4.88 -2.68
C ALA A 101 13.89 5.60 -1.63
N GLY A 102 14.41 4.88 -0.63
CA GLY A 102 15.34 5.39 0.38
C GLY A 102 14.72 6.38 1.36
N TYR A 103 13.41 6.24 1.69
CA TYR A 103 12.76 7.06 2.70
C TYR A 103 12.15 6.20 3.82
N LYS A 104 11.97 6.84 4.98
CA LYS A 104 11.32 6.25 6.15
C LYS A 104 9.97 6.89 6.41
N PHE A 105 9.05 6.12 6.98
CA PHE A 105 7.79 6.58 7.55
C PHE A 105 7.53 5.83 8.86
N TYR A 106 6.68 6.37 9.71
CA TYR A 106 6.55 5.89 11.08
C TYR A 106 5.10 5.58 11.42
N SER A 107 4.88 4.95 12.56
CA SER A 107 3.55 4.66 13.10
C SER A 107 2.65 5.91 13.22
N ASN A 108 3.21 7.09 13.41
CA ASN A 108 2.50 8.38 13.47
C ASN A 108 2.38 9.10 12.13
N ASP A 109 2.65 8.46 10.99
CA ASP A 109 2.41 9.05 9.69
C ASP A 109 0.90 9.35 9.52
N PRO A 110 0.51 10.57 9.09
CA PRO A 110 -0.89 10.96 8.98
C PRO A 110 -1.70 10.18 7.94
N GLN A 111 -1.06 9.37 7.11
CA GLN A 111 -1.74 8.50 6.14
C GLN A 111 -2.24 7.20 6.77
N TRP A 112 -1.80 6.85 7.97
CA TRP A 112 -2.35 5.71 8.68
C TRP A 112 -3.82 5.92 8.99
N GLN A 113 -4.57 4.84 8.84
CA GLN A 113 -5.95 4.72 9.27
C GLN A 113 -6.06 3.56 10.25
N VAL A 114 -7.01 3.63 11.15
CA VAL A 114 -7.31 2.57 12.12
C VAL A 114 -8.79 2.26 12.11
N MET A 115 -9.14 1.02 12.40
CA MET A 115 -10.50 0.61 12.67
C MET A 115 -10.58 -0.25 13.92
N ALA A 116 -11.67 -0.10 14.68
CA ALA A 116 -12.03 -0.95 15.78
C ALA A 116 -12.92 -2.11 15.27
N THR A 117 -12.61 -3.33 15.68
CA THR A 117 -13.36 -4.51 15.22
C THR A 117 -14.59 -4.81 16.06
N GLY A 118 -14.66 -4.31 17.30
CA GLY A 118 -15.68 -4.72 18.28
C GLY A 118 -15.51 -6.14 18.81
N LEU A 119 -14.52 -6.85 18.33
CA LEU A 119 -14.21 -8.21 18.78
C LEU A 119 -13.30 -8.17 20.00
N GLY A 120 -13.54 -9.05 20.95
CA GLY A 120 -12.76 -9.10 22.19
C GLY A 120 -11.30 -9.48 21.97
N PRO A 121 -10.41 -9.16 22.92
CA PRO A 121 -8.96 -9.26 22.76
C PRO A 121 -8.44 -10.70 22.59
N ASN A 122 -9.26 -11.70 22.85
CA ASN A 122 -8.82 -13.08 22.96
C ASN A 122 -8.72 -13.86 21.64
N ALA A 123 -9.03 -13.26 20.51
CA ALA A 123 -9.07 -13.99 19.23
C ALA A 123 -8.74 -13.14 17.99
N PRO A 124 -7.76 -12.24 18.00
CA PRO A 124 -7.34 -11.62 16.77
C PRO A 124 -6.60 -12.63 15.87
N PRO A 125 -6.59 -12.41 14.56
CA PRO A 125 -5.85 -13.27 13.64
C PRO A 125 -4.35 -13.05 13.83
N TYR A 126 -3.67 -14.00 14.42
CA TYR A 126 -2.22 -13.93 14.67
C TYR A 126 -1.39 -14.81 13.74
N SER A 127 -1.99 -15.45 12.78
CA SER A 127 -1.27 -16.31 11.87
C SER A 127 -1.65 -16.10 10.41
N GLY A 128 -0.89 -16.71 9.52
CA GLY A 128 -1.21 -16.75 8.09
C GLY A 128 -2.17 -17.87 7.72
N SER A 129 -2.93 -18.42 8.66
CA SER A 129 -3.91 -19.46 8.36
C SER A 129 -5.04 -18.92 7.46
N ALA A 130 -5.65 -19.78 6.67
CA ALA A 130 -6.75 -19.37 5.80
C ALA A 130 -7.94 -18.79 6.60
N SER A 131 -8.17 -19.28 7.83
CA SER A 131 -9.20 -18.75 8.72
C SER A 131 -8.88 -17.33 9.20
N ASP A 132 -7.62 -17.06 9.56
CA ASP A 132 -7.20 -15.74 10.03
C ASP A 132 -7.24 -14.71 8.91
N LEU A 133 -6.76 -15.08 7.72
CA LEU A 133 -6.84 -14.22 6.53
C LEU A 133 -8.30 -13.92 6.15
N ALA A 134 -9.19 -14.93 6.25
CA ALA A 134 -10.61 -14.73 5.98
C ALA A 134 -11.27 -13.82 7.03
N LEU A 135 -10.96 -14.02 8.32
CA LEU A 135 -11.48 -13.19 9.40
C LEU A 135 -11.04 -11.73 9.23
N LEU A 136 -9.74 -11.49 9.04
CA LEU A 136 -9.23 -10.14 8.84
C LEU A 136 -9.81 -9.48 7.57
N SER A 137 -9.99 -10.25 6.50
CA SER A 137 -10.61 -9.73 5.27
C SER A 137 -12.07 -9.33 5.50
N GLN A 138 -12.81 -10.08 6.31
CA GLN A 138 -14.18 -9.72 6.67
C GLN A 138 -14.22 -8.40 7.47
N GLU A 139 -13.34 -8.24 8.46
CA GLU A 139 -13.25 -6.99 9.25
C GLU A 139 -12.89 -5.79 8.37
N ILE A 140 -11.99 -5.98 7.39
CA ILE A 140 -11.64 -4.95 6.40
C ILE A 140 -12.88 -4.54 5.57
N LEU A 141 -13.68 -5.51 5.12
CA LEU A 141 -14.89 -5.25 4.36
C LEU A 141 -15.95 -4.53 5.20
N ASP A 142 -16.12 -4.93 6.46
CA ASP A 142 -17.06 -4.28 7.38
C ASP A 142 -16.64 -2.84 7.66
N ALA A 143 -15.34 -2.58 7.84
CA ALA A 143 -14.84 -1.21 7.97
C ALA A 143 -15.01 -0.38 6.69
N ASN A 144 -14.80 -0.97 5.52
CA ASN A 144 -15.03 -0.28 4.24
C ASN A 144 -16.50 0.09 4.04
N ALA A 145 -17.44 -0.70 4.63
CA ALA A 145 -18.86 -0.44 4.62
C ALA A 145 -19.34 0.49 5.76
N GLY A 146 -18.47 0.84 6.71
CA GLY A 146 -18.84 1.61 7.91
C GLY A 146 -19.64 0.81 8.93
N GLY A 147 -19.57 -0.52 8.90
CA GLY A 147 -20.34 -1.42 9.75
C GLY A 147 -19.71 -1.75 11.11
N ASN A 148 -18.49 -1.31 11.36
CA ASN A 148 -17.72 -1.58 12.58
C ASN A 148 -17.90 -0.49 13.65
N PRO A 149 -17.45 -0.68 14.91
CA PRO A 149 -17.61 0.29 16.00
C PRO A 149 -17.01 1.69 15.74
N SER A 150 -15.98 1.80 14.91
CA SER A 150 -15.40 3.09 14.51
C SER A 150 -16.13 3.78 13.35
N ASN A 151 -17.21 3.18 12.82
CA ASN A 151 -17.93 3.66 11.63
C ASN A 151 -17.00 3.81 10.40
N GLY A 152 -16.17 2.82 10.16
CA GLY A 152 -15.21 2.80 9.08
C GLY A 152 -13.78 2.98 9.54
N TRP A 153 -12.93 3.40 8.61
CA TRP A 153 -11.54 3.74 8.84
C TRP A 153 -11.43 5.19 9.30
N VAL A 154 -10.75 5.40 10.42
CA VAL A 154 -10.60 6.72 11.05
C VAL A 154 -9.14 7.06 11.29
N GLY A 155 -8.86 8.30 11.69
CA GLY A 155 -7.53 8.71 12.13
C GLY A 155 -7.16 8.09 13.47
N LEU A 156 -5.87 7.91 13.69
CA LEU A 156 -5.33 7.41 14.95
C LEU A 156 -5.05 8.54 15.95
N THR A 157 -4.87 8.18 17.22
CA THR A 157 -4.40 9.09 18.27
C THR A 157 -2.90 8.90 18.44
N ALA A 158 -2.13 9.98 18.28
CA ALA A 158 -0.70 9.99 18.53
C ALA A 158 -0.41 10.17 20.03
N GLY A 159 0.40 9.28 20.56
CA GLY A 159 0.92 9.29 21.92
C GLY A 159 2.38 9.77 21.99
N PRO A 160 3.12 9.32 23.00
CA PRO A 160 4.50 9.76 23.25
C PRO A 160 5.47 9.25 22.17
N ALA A 161 6.55 9.99 21.95
CA ALA A 161 7.64 9.58 21.07
C ALA A 161 8.39 8.35 21.62
N ASN A 162 9.05 7.62 20.73
CA ASN A 162 9.98 6.56 21.11
C ASN A 162 11.05 7.11 22.07
N GLY A 163 11.22 6.45 23.21
CA GLY A 163 12.10 6.88 24.30
C GLY A 163 11.37 7.54 25.48
N ALA A 164 10.12 7.96 25.31
CA ALA A 164 9.31 8.50 26.40
C ALA A 164 8.61 7.40 27.23
N GLN A 165 8.16 7.79 28.43
CA GLN A 165 7.37 6.90 29.28
C GLN A 165 5.97 6.68 28.70
N PRO A 166 5.28 5.53 28.96
CA PRO A 166 5.71 4.47 29.87
C PRO A 166 6.69 3.45 29.29
N TRP A 167 6.86 3.38 27.96
CA TRP A 167 7.58 2.28 27.32
C TRP A 167 9.09 2.44 27.24
N GLY A 168 9.64 3.67 27.36
CA GLY A 168 11.05 3.94 27.17
C GLY A 168 11.52 3.73 25.72
N LEU A 169 12.83 3.68 25.53
CA LEU A 169 13.43 3.54 24.20
C LEU A 169 13.27 2.12 23.64
N ARG A 170 12.70 2.03 22.45
CA ARG A 170 12.72 0.81 21.65
C ARG A 170 13.88 0.89 20.66
N PRO A 171 14.81 -0.08 20.70
CA PRO A 171 15.94 -0.10 19.78
C PRO A 171 15.46 -0.27 18.33
N ASP A 172 16.30 0.13 17.39
CA ASP A 172 16.06 0.03 15.94
C ASP A 172 14.85 0.81 15.40
N ILE A 173 14.25 1.67 16.22
CA ILE A 173 13.18 2.61 15.84
C ILE A 173 13.65 4.03 16.19
N ASP A 174 13.58 4.94 15.23
CA ASP A 174 13.97 6.34 15.40
C ASP A 174 13.09 7.05 16.45
N ALA A 175 13.67 8.04 17.12
CA ALA A 175 12.94 8.88 18.08
C ALA A 175 11.82 9.73 17.44
N ALA A 176 11.79 9.84 16.11
CA ALA A 176 10.72 10.50 15.36
C ALA A 176 9.43 9.67 15.29
N ALA A 177 9.50 8.35 15.56
CA ALA A 177 8.34 7.50 15.67
C ALA A 177 7.61 7.76 17.00
N HIS A 178 6.29 7.82 16.94
CA HIS A 178 5.44 7.94 18.13
C HIS A 178 4.61 6.68 18.32
N TRP A 179 4.35 6.33 19.54
CA TRP A 179 3.33 5.38 19.90
C TRP A 179 1.97 5.91 19.46
N VAL A 180 1.15 5.06 18.90
CA VAL A 180 -0.18 5.42 18.41
C VAL A 180 -1.19 4.39 18.84
N TRP A 181 -2.44 4.81 19.01
CA TRP A 181 -3.56 3.93 19.31
C TRP A 181 -4.87 4.52 18.79
N TYR A 182 -5.96 3.88 19.13
CA TYR A 182 -7.32 4.37 18.90
C TYR A 182 -8.24 3.84 20.00
N SER A 183 -9.26 4.60 20.33
CA SER A 183 -10.30 4.19 21.26
C SER A 183 -11.68 4.45 20.68
N SER A 184 -12.47 3.40 20.51
CA SER A 184 -13.86 3.51 20.09
C SER A 184 -14.80 3.94 21.24
N ASN A 185 -14.35 3.90 22.48
CA ASN A 185 -15.12 4.25 23.67
C ASN A 185 -15.02 5.73 24.08
N GLY A 186 -14.31 6.56 23.30
CA GLY A 186 -14.19 8.00 23.52
C GLY A 186 -13.08 8.41 24.49
N ASP A 187 -12.17 7.53 24.83
CA ASP A 187 -10.95 7.87 25.59
C ASP A 187 -10.10 8.87 24.80
N PRO A 188 -9.78 10.05 25.35
CA PRO A 188 -9.01 11.06 24.62
C PRO A 188 -7.53 10.71 24.46
N ASP A 189 -6.98 9.84 25.30
CA ASP A 189 -5.58 9.43 25.26
C ASP A 189 -5.43 7.93 25.57
N PRO A 190 -5.69 7.08 24.58
CA PRO A 190 -5.65 5.62 24.76
C PRO A 190 -4.23 5.07 24.95
N THR A 191 -3.19 5.89 24.86
CA THR A 191 -1.80 5.51 25.12
C THR A 191 -1.37 5.71 26.57
N THR A 192 -2.22 6.31 27.40
CA THR A 192 -1.93 6.51 28.83
C THR A 192 -2.39 5.33 29.69
N PRO A 193 -1.74 5.10 30.85
CA PRO A 193 -2.16 4.07 31.79
C PRO A 193 -3.60 4.26 32.29
N GLY A 194 -4.33 3.17 32.46
CA GLY A 194 -5.64 3.14 33.12
C GLY A 194 -6.84 3.04 32.18
N PHE A 195 -6.63 2.94 30.89
CA PHE A 195 -7.68 2.74 29.92
C PHE A 195 -7.74 1.30 29.44
N ASP A 196 -8.94 0.75 29.43
CA ASP A 196 -9.22 -0.64 29.17
C ASP A 196 -9.86 -0.78 27.78
N HIS A 197 -9.07 -1.14 26.78
CA HIS A 197 -9.53 -1.36 25.42
C HIS A 197 -9.69 -2.85 25.15
N LYS A 198 -10.94 -3.32 25.18
CA LYS A 198 -11.30 -4.74 25.11
C LYS A 198 -11.47 -5.25 23.67
N GLU A 199 -11.09 -4.48 22.71
CA GLU A 199 -11.21 -4.86 21.30
C GLU A 199 -9.84 -4.87 20.62
N TRP A 200 -9.68 -5.69 19.63
CA TRP A 200 -8.51 -5.55 18.79
C TRP A 200 -8.74 -4.54 17.67
N LEU A 201 -7.66 -3.88 17.28
CA LEU A 201 -7.65 -2.84 16.28
C LEU A 201 -6.91 -3.33 15.03
N VAL A 202 -7.27 -2.77 13.88
CA VAL A 202 -6.50 -2.94 12.66
C VAL A 202 -6.06 -1.56 12.17
N PHE A 203 -4.76 -1.39 12.04
CA PHE A 203 -4.15 -0.23 11.41
C PHE A 203 -3.85 -0.55 9.96
N ARG A 204 -4.04 0.41 9.06
CA ARG A 204 -3.63 0.26 7.66
C ARG A 204 -2.97 1.51 7.10
N ILE A 205 -2.08 1.31 6.13
CA ILE A 205 -1.51 2.36 5.30
C ILE A 205 -1.33 1.86 3.87
N ALA A 206 -1.66 2.70 2.89
CA ALA A 206 -1.24 2.50 1.50
C ALA A 206 0.00 3.33 1.26
N LEU A 207 1.04 2.75 0.69
CA LEU A 207 2.15 3.58 0.22
C LEU A 207 1.69 4.31 -1.04
N ALA A 208 1.92 5.63 -1.06
CA ALA A 208 1.72 6.38 -2.29
C ALA A 208 2.56 5.72 -3.39
N SER A 209 1.90 5.33 -4.47
CA SER A 209 2.62 4.81 -5.63
C SER A 209 3.60 5.89 -6.08
N THR A 210 4.91 5.62 -5.97
CA THR A 210 5.90 6.47 -6.63
C THR A 210 5.53 6.49 -8.11
N PRO A 211 5.33 7.67 -8.73
CA PRO A 211 5.06 7.71 -10.16
C PRO A 211 6.21 6.98 -10.85
N VAL A 212 5.94 5.82 -11.42
CA VAL A 212 6.92 5.13 -12.26
C VAL A 212 7.22 6.08 -13.40
N PRO A 213 8.48 6.50 -13.62
CA PRO A 213 8.81 7.33 -14.76
C PRO A 213 8.26 6.63 -16.01
N GLU A 214 7.42 7.34 -16.75
CA GLU A 214 6.80 6.75 -17.95
C GLU A 214 7.89 6.12 -18.80
N PRO A 215 7.79 4.83 -19.16
CA PRO A 215 8.84 4.18 -19.93
C PRO A 215 9.14 5.05 -21.14
N GLY A 216 10.39 5.17 -21.52
CA GLY A 216 10.81 5.93 -22.70
C GLY A 216 10.10 5.54 -24.01
N THR A 217 9.13 4.62 -23.93
CA THR A 217 8.17 4.26 -24.99
C THR A 217 7.39 5.46 -25.50
N LEU A 218 6.99 6.43 -24.67
CA LEU A 218 6.35 7.66 -25.16
C LEU A 218 7.33 8.52 -25.94
N ALA A 219 8.58 8.61 -25.52
CA ALA A 219 9.64 9.29 -26.28
C ALA A 219 9.93 8.54 -27.60
N LEU A 220 9.96 7.21 -27.58
CA LEU A 220 10.14 6.39 -28.78
C LEU A 220 8.95 6.49 -29.75
N VAL A 221 7.72 6.50 -29.25
CA VAL A 221 6.51 6.73 -30.08
C VAL A 221 6.54 8.15 -30.66
N GLY A 222 6.90 9.15 -29.86
CA GLY A 222 7.08 10.52 -30.32
C GLY A 222 8.14 10.63 -31.43
N LEU A 223 9.28 9.98 -31.28
CA LEU A 223 10.34 9.90 -32.29
C LEU A 223 9.92 9.16 -33.53
N ALA A 224 9.19 8.06 -33.39
CA ALA A 224 8.66 7.29 -34.54
C ALA A 224 7.63 8.11 -35.35
N LEU A 225 6.75 8.85 -34.68
CA LEU A 225 5.77 9.73 -35.32
C LEU A 225 6.46 10.92 -36.00
N ALA A 226 7.47 11.51 -35.37
CA ALA A 226 8.27 12.59 -35.97
C ALA A 226 9.02 12.10 -37.22
N GLY A 227 9.59 10.86 -37.16
CA GLY A 227 10.26 10.24 -38.30
C GLY A 227 9.32 10.00 -39.48
N LEU A 228 8.09 9.51 -39.22
CA LEU A 228 7.04 9.33 -40.25
C LEU A 228 6.59 10.66 -40.85
N GLY A 229 6.49 11.72 -40.06
CA GLY A 229 6.15 13.06 -40.54
C GLY A 229 7.23 13.66 -41.44
N ALA A 230 8.50 13.40 -41.16
CA ALA A 230 9.63 13.87 -41.94
C ALA A 230 9.75 13.18 -43.33
N THR A 231 9.42 11.88 -43.40
CA THR A 231 9.45 11.13 -44.67
C THR A 231 8.35 11.56 -45.64
N ARG A 232 7.20 11.98 -45.11
CA ARG A 232 6.05 12.43 -45.92
C ARG A 232 6.28 13.78 -46.64
N ARG A 233 7.21 14.61 -46.15
CA ARG A 233 7.56 15.91 -46.75
C ARG A 233 8.56 15.85 -47.91
N ARG A 234 9.10 14.68 -48.23
CA ARG A 234 10.09 14.49 -49.31
C ARG A 234 9.49 13.95 -50.63
N SER A 235 8.25 14.26 -50.96
CA SER A 235 7.77 14.01 -52.30
C SER A 235 8.40 15.02 -53.26
N PRO A 236 9.20 14.63 -54.25
CA PRO A 236 9.80 15.56 -55.19
C PRO A 236 8.74 16.14 -56.09
N HIS A 237 8.71 17.47 -56.15
CA HIS A 237 8.00 18.19 -57.21
C HIS A 237 8.69 17.84 -58.54
N GLY A 238 8.05 17.04 -59.36
CA GLY A 238 8.49 16.83 -60.74
C GLY A 238 8.35 18.12 -61.53
N SER A 239 9.50 18.66 -61.95
CA SER A 239 9.56 19.71 -62.94
C SER A 239 9.29 19.19 -64.33
N HIS A 240 8.33 19.82 -65.02
CA HIS A 240 8.20 19.78 -66.45
C HIS A 240 9.03 20.86 -67.06
#